data_0e2d918191119afe74832db876236298
#
_entry.id   0e2d918191119afe74832db876236298
#
_cell.length_a   1.000
_cell.length_b   1.000
_cell.length_c   1.000
_cell.angle_alpha   90.00
_cell.angle_beta   90.00
_cell.angle_gamma   90.00
#
_symmetry.space_group_name_H-M   'P 1'
#
loop_
_entity.id
_entity.type
_entity.pdbx_description
1 polymer ?
#
loop_
_entity_poly.entity_id
_entity_poly.type
_entity_poly.pdbx_seq_one_letter_code
_entity_poly.pdbx_strand_id
1 'polypeptide(L)'
;TTVSAGLSRETMERSFQETEKTSTTDYWGEVRAALTQTLDVRLKGGQERRRFVEHYRPLDDLVPGENPLLRRYHLGERDRDQVRASVNYLPRDWMTLSVSLDYAKDDYFNTRIGLTEARDRSHSLDVSVRPTENLSLYAFATRQRIDSDQAGSDNFSTPDWTGHQRDQLDTFGVGIEREALLNGLDVGLDYGYSYGRGVIEMETRANAAPFPDLKTHLSRLELFARYQWSEPLSLGLSYGVERYRSADFFIDTVAPDTVANLLASGQQSPRYSVQFGQVSLTYQFW
;
A
#
# COMPACT_ATOMS: atom_id res chain seq x y z
N THR A 1 -24.00 -9.47 18.55
CA THR A 1 -22.61 -9.93 18.49
C THR A 1 -22.54 -11.19 17.65
N THR A 2 -21.57 -11.23 16.72
CA THR A 2 -21.27 -12.40 15.88
C THR A 2 -19.83 -12.79 16.09
N VAL A 3 -19.58 -14.09 16.23
CA VAL A 3 -18.23 -14.66 16.29
C VAL A 3 -18.07 -15.61 15.10
N SER A 4 -16.99 -15.47 14.37
CA SER A 4 -16.66 -16.29 13.21
C SER A 4 -15.21 -16.77 13.30
N ALA A 5 -14.95 -17.95 12.81
CA ALA A 5 -13.59 -18.48 12.68
C ALA A 5 -13.48 -19.25 11.36
N GLY A 6 -12.31 -19.29 10.79
CA GLY A 6 -12.08 -19.99 9.53
C GLY A 6 -10.68 -20.56 9.44
N LEU A 7 -10.60 -21.55 8.56
CA LEU A 7 -9.38 -22.19 8.12
C LEU A 7 -9.41 -22.24 6.60
N SER A 8 -8.36 -21.79 5.96
CA SER A 8 -8.18 -21.97 4.51
C SER A 8 -6.80 -22.53 4.21
N ARG A 9 -6.71 -23.24 3.11
CA ARG A 9 -5.45 -23.75 2.56
C ARG A 9 -5.41 -23.49 1.06
N GLU A 10 -4.38 -22.78 0.64
CA GLU A 10 -4.08 -22.52 -0.76
C GLU A 10 -2.80 -23.24 -1.14
N THR A 11 -2.77 -23.83 -2.33
CA THR A 11 -1.57 -24.41 -2.92
C THR A 11 -1.31 -23.69 -4.23
N MET A 12 -0.11 -23.16 -4.40
CA MET A 12 0.30 -22.46 -5.60
C MET A 12 1.41 -23.23 -6.30
N GLU A 13 1.19 -23.54 -7.59
CA GLU A 13 2.15 -24.17 -8.47
C GLU A 13 2.72 -23.15 -9.45
N ARG A 14 4.02 -23.21 -9.70
CA ARG A 14 4.77 -22.29 -10.56
C ARG A 14 5.71 -23.08 -11.45
N SER A 15 5.94 -22.58 -12.66
CA SER A 15 6.96 -23.12 -13.57
C SER A 15 8.22 -22.28 -13.49
N PHE A 16 9.38 -22.91 -13.58
CA PHE A 16 10.69 -22.26 -13.67
C PHE A 16 11.03 -21.33 -12.50
N GLN A 17 10.66 -21.71 -11.28
CA GLN A 17 10.99 -21.01 -10.05
C GLN A 17 11.80 -21.93 -9.12
N GLU A 18 12.48 -21.34 -8.12
CA GLU A 18 13.29 -22.05 -7.13
C GLU A 18 12.48 -23.03 -6.28
N THR A 19 11.20 -22.78 -6.15
CA THR A 19 10.23 -23.74 -5.64
C THR A 19 9.00 -23.78 -6.55
N GLU A 20 8.69 -24.95 -7.04
CA GLU A 20 7.55 -25.14 -7.94
C GLU A 20 6.23 -25.13 -7.19
N LYS A 21 6.24 -25.49 -5.91
CA LYS A 21 5.01 -25.64 -5.14
C LYS A 21 5.14 -25.13 -3.71
N THR A 22 4.24 -24.21 -3.35
CA THR A 22 4.09 -23.72 -1.98
C THR A 22 2.67 -23.94 -1.48
N SER A 23 2.51 -24.22 -0.20
CA SER A 23 1.21 -24.30 0.47
C SER A 23 1.11 -23.23 1.55
N THR A 24 0.03 -22.48 1.53
CA THR A 24 -0.30 -21.47 2.52
C THR A 24 -1.53 -21.91 3.30
N THR A 25 -1.42 -21.97 4.62
CA THR A 25 -2.54 -22.25 5.52
C THR A 25 -2.83 -21.01 6.35
N ASP A 26 -4.07 -20.55 6.35
CA ASP A 26 -4.54 -19.38 7.11
C ASP A 26 -5.57 -19.81 8.16
N TYR A 27 -5.37 -19.41 9.39
CA TYR A 27 -6.26 -19.56 10.53
C TYR A 27 -6.70 -18.18 10.99
N TRP A 28 -7.99 -17.93 11.11
CA TRP A 28 -8.47 -16.65 11.57
C TRP A 28 -9.69 -16.75 12.47
N GLY A 29 -9.84 -15.75 13.32
CA GLY A 29 -11.02 -15.53 14.15
C GLY A 29 -11.46 -14.07 14.07
N GLU A 30 -12.75 -13.83 14.14
CA GLU A 30 -13.34 -12.51 14.05
C GLU A 30 -14.50 -12.38 15.04
N VAL A 31 -14.55 -11.23 15.72
CA VAL A 31 -15.68 -10.80 16.54
C VAL A 31 -16.22 -9.50 15.95
N ARG A 32 -17.53 -9.46 15.71
CA ARG A 32 -18.29 -8.25 15.37
C ARG A 32 -19.35 -8.02 16.43
N ALA A 33 -19.40 -6.82 16.97
CA ALA A 33 -20.34 -6.45 17.99
C ALA A 33 -20.94 -5.06 17.72
N ALA A 34 -22.25 -4.99 17.54
CA ALA A 34 -22.99 -3.74 17.70
C ALA A 34 -23.13 -3.50 19.21
N LEU A 35 -22.29 -2.61 19.75
CA LEU A 35 -22.29 -2.27 21.17
C LEU A 35 -23.47 -1.39 21.52
N THR A 36 -23.87 -0.54 20.59
CA THR A 36 -25.09 0.29 20.65
C THR A 36 -25.74 0.31 19.26
N GLN A 37 -26.83 1.04 19.10
CA GLN A 37 -27.45 1.28 17.79
C GLN A 37 -26.55 2.15 16.86
N THR A 38 -25.56 2.82 17.43
CA THR A 38 -24.71 3.78 16.75
C THR A 38 -23.23 3.41 16.76
N LEU A 39 -22.86 2.29 17.40
CA LEU A 39 -21.47 1.90 17.59
C LEU A 39 -21.25 0.42 17.26
N ASP A 40 -20.51 0.18 16.16
CA ASP A 40 -20.08 -1.14 15.74
C ASP A 40 -18.57 -1.30 15.93
N VAL A 41 -18.16 -2.45 16.46
CA VAL A 41 -16.76 -2.82 16.65
C VAL A 41 -16.51 -4.17 15.98
N ARG A 42 -15.40 -4.25 15.27
CA ARG A 42 -14.90 -5.47 14.65
C ARG A 42 -13.45 -5.70 15.05
N LEU A 43 -13.15 -6.90 15.52
CA LEU A 43 -11.80 -7.36 15.79
C LEU A 43 -11.58 -8.67 15.02
N LYS A 44 -10.55 -8.71 14.19
CA LYS A 44 -10.10 -9.90 13.46
C LYS A 44 -8.65 -10.16 13.77
N GLY A 45 -8.30 -11.40 14.10
CA GLY A 45 -6.92 -11.88 14.26
C GLY A 45 -6.73 -13.16 13.49
N GLY A 46 -5.51 -13.41 13.03
CA GLY A 46 -5.18 -14.61 12.29
C GLY A 46 -3.69 -14.87 12.19
N GLN A 47 -3.38 -16.10 11.81
CA GLN A 47 -2.05 -16.56 11.52
C GLN A 47 -2.03 -17.26 10.18
N GLU A 48 -1.11 -16.86 9.30
CA GLU A 48 -0.87 -17.49 8.01
C GLU A 48 0.50 -18.18 8.02
N ARG A 49 0.56 -19.39 7.51
CA ARG A 49 1.80 -20.18 7.39
C ARG A 49 2.02 -20.62 5.97
N ARG A 50 3.07 -20.10 5.34
CA ARG A 50 3.51 -20.53 4.01
C ARG A 50 4.71 -21.47 4.13
N ARG A 51 4.62 -22.61 3.46
CA ARG A 51 5.65 -23.65 3.47
C ARG A 51 5.91 -24.16 2.05
N PHE A 52 7.15 -24.61 1.83
CA PHE A 52 7.45 -25.42 0.64
C PHE A 52 6.72 -26.75 0.72
N VAL A 53 6.18 -27.19 -0.40
CA VAL A 53 5.68 -28.57 -0.56
C VAL A 53 6.80 -29.46 -1.09
N GLU A 54 7.70 -28.86 -1.87
CA GLU A 54 8.89 -29.47 -2.44
C GLU A 54 10.14 -28.70 -2.00
N HIS A 55 11.31 -29.21 -2.39
CA HIS A 55 12.57 -28.55 -2.02
C HIS A 55 12.72 -27.20 -2.73
N TYR A 56 13.30 -26.24 -2.02
CA TYR A 56 13.79 -25.02 -2.62
C TYR A 56 15.12 -25.33 -3.35
N ARG A 57 15.13 -25.13 -4.67
CA ARG A 57 16.34 -25.29 -5.50
C ARG A 57 16.96 -23.91 -5.68
N PRO A 58 18.22 -23.68 -5.26
CA PRO A 58 18.91 -22.44 -5.60
C PRO A 58 18.93 -22.23 -7.12
N LEU A 59 18.80 -20.98 -7.54
CA LEU A 59 18.90 -20.63 -8.98
C LEU A 59 20.29 -20.87 -9.57
N ASP A 60 21.28 -21.19 -8.75
CA ASP A 60 22.63 -21.54 -9.20
C ASP A 60 22.63 -22.68 -10.24
N ASP A 61 21.66 -23.60 -10.13
CA ASP A 61 21.43 -24.63 -11.16
C ASP A 61 20.82 -24.07 -12.45
N LEU A 62 20.18 -22.87 -12.41
CA LEU A 62 19.46 -22.26 -13.53
C LEU A 62 20.19 -20.99 -14.03
N VAL A 63 20.80 -20.21 -13.11
CA VAL A 63 21.53 -18.97 -13.37
C VAL A 63 22.86 -19.03 -12.62
N PRO A 64 23.97 -19.40 -13.27
CA PRO A 64 25.28 -19.41 -12.64
C PRO A 64 25.61 -18.06 -12.02
N GLY A 65 26.00 -18.05 -10.72
CA GLY A 65 26.45 -16.85 -10.01
C GLY A 65 25.41 -16.23 -9.06
N GLU A 66 24.30 -16.89 -8.79
CA GLU A 66 23.41 -16.47 -7.69
C GLU A 66 23.79 -17.16 -6.36
N ASN A 67 23.66 -16.44 -5.26
CA ASN A 67 24.02 -17.00 -3.94
C ASN A 67 23.04 -18.12 -3.55
N PRO A 68 23.49 -19.37 -3.28
CA PRO A 68 22.61 -20.50 -2.97
C PRO A 68 21.84 -20.34 -1.66
N LEU A 69 22.20 -19.37 -0.81
CA LEU A 69 21.50 -19.07 0.45
C LEU A 69 20.37 -18.04 0.26
N LEU A 70 20.29 -17.41 -0.93
CA LEU A 70 19.24 -16.44 -1.22
C LEU A 70 17.88 -17.10 -1.19
N ARG A 71 16.93 -16.45 -0.52
CA ARG A 71 15.51 -16.80 -0.55
C ARG A 71 14.72 -15.57 -0.98
N ARG A 72 14.00 -15.71 -2.07
CA ARG A 72 13.12 -14.64 -2.57
C ARG A 72 11.88 -14.56 -1.67
N TYR A 73 11.55 -13.38 -1.17
CA TYR A 73 10.49 -13.18 -0.17
C TYR A 73 9.11 -13.74 -0.61
N HIS A 74 8.81 -13.69 -1.90
CA HIS A 74 7.54 -14.19 -2.44
C HIS A 74 7.48 -15.73 -2.55
N LEU A 75 8.63 -16.40 -2.48
CA LEU A 75 8.76 -17.85 -2.50
C LEU A 75 9.11 -18.41 -1.12
N GLY A 76 9.83 -17.66 -0.27
CA GLY A 76 10.34 -18.07 1.02
C GLY A 76 9.24 -18.57 1.97
N GLU A 77 9.60 -19.47 2.89
CA GLU A 77 8.73 -19.87 3.98
C GLU A 77 8.47 -18.69 4.91
N ARG A 78 7.21 -18.51 5.31
CA ARG A 78 6.79 -17.36 6.10
C ARG A 78 5.73 -17.75 7.12
N ASP A 79 5.87 -17.23 8.32
CA ASP A 79 4.81 -17.14 9.31
C ASP A 79 4.36 -15.68 9.40
N ARG A 80 3.06 -15.44 9.27
CA ARG A 80 2.45 -14.10 9.41
C ARG A 80 1.44 -14.12 10.53
N ASP A 81 1.63 -13.23 11.49
CA ASP A 81 0.62 -12.87 12.48
C ASP A 81 -0.05 -11.56 12.07
N GLN A 82 -1.38 -11.50 12.15
CA GLN A 82 -2.13 -10.31 11.74
C GLN A 82 -3.28 -10.02 12.67
N VAL A 83 -3.50 -8.73 12.92
CA VAL A 83 -4.64 -8.22 13.70
C VAL A 83 -5.21 -6.99 13.01
N ARG A 84 -6.54 -6.96 12.90
CA ARG A 84 -7.28 -5.79 12.43
C ARG A 84 -8.36 -5.44 13.43
N ALA A 85 -8.41 -4.19 13.84
CA ALA A 85 -9.50 -3.63 14.65
C ALA A 85 -10.16 -2.50 13.87
N SER A 86 -11.48 -2.45 13.88
CA SER A 86 -12.21 -1.31 13.30
C SER A 86 -13.41 -0.94 14.17
N VAL A 87 -13.68 0.35 14.20
CA VAL A 87 -14.79 0.97 14.93
C VAL A 87 -15.54 1.86 13.96
N ASN A 88 -16.85 1.64 13.83
CA ASN A 88 -17.75 2.53 13.10
C ASN A 88 -18.69 3.18 14.11
N TYR A 89 -18.72 4.50 14.13
CA TYR A 89 -19.54 5.27 15.04
C TYR A 89 -20.44 6.25 14.27
N LEU A 90 -21.72 6.17 14.50
CA LEU A 90 -22.76 7.01 13.91
C LEU A 90 -23.35 7.91 15.01
N PRO A 91 -22.67 9.01 15.39
CA PRO A 91 -23.14 9.91 16.46
C PRO A 91 -24.48 10.57 16.13
N ARG A 92 -24.76 10.72 14.83
CA ARG A 92 -25.99 11.25 14.24
C ARG A 92 -26.25 10.55 12.93
N ASP A 93 -27.49 10.55 12.45
CA ASP A 93 -27.89 9.93 11.18
C ASP A 93 -27.19 10.53 9.96
N TRP A 94 -26.71 11.77 10.09
CA TRP A 94 -26.00 12.49 9.06
C TRP A 94 -24.47 12.44 9.18
N MET A 95 -23.92 11.70 10.16
CA MET A 95 -22.46 11.64 10.40
C MET A 95 -22.00 10.21 10.69
N THR A 96 -20.96 9.79 9.97
CA THR A 96 -20.25 8.51 10.20
C THR A 96 -18.77 8.80 10.50
N LEU A 97 -18.26 8.15 11.52
CA LEU A 97 -16.86 8.14 11.90
C LEU A 97 -16.35 6.70 11.87
N SER A 98 -15.30 6.43 11.12
CA SER A 98 -14.68 5.11 11.05
C SER A 98 -13.20 5.20 11.42
N VAL A 99 -12.75 4.31 12.29
CA VAL A 99 -11.35 4.15 12.66
C VAL A 99 -10.95 2.72 12.37
N SER A 100 -9.82 2.51 11.71
CA SER A 100 -9.22 1.19 11.55
C SER A 100 -7.75 1.17 11.95
N LEU A 101 -7.33 0.04 12.53
CA LEU A 101 -5.99 -0.25 12.96
C LEU A 101 -5.63 -1.63 12.39
N ASP A 102 -4.58 -1.68 11.59
CA ASP A 102 -4.06 -2.91 11.02
C ASP A 102 -2.62 -3.14 11.48
N TYR A 103 -2.33 -4.37 11.86
CA TYR A 103 -1.00 -4.83 12.20
C TYR A 103 -0.74 -6.17 11.55
N ALA A 104 0.42 -6.32 10.90
CA ALA A 104 0.92 -7.61 10.45
C ALA A 104 2.42 -7.72 10.74
N LYS A 105 2.84 -8.93 11.11
CA LYS A 105 4.25 -9.30 11.27
C LYS A 105 4.52 -10.55 10.46
N ASP A 106 5.51 -10.48 9.58
CA ASP A 106 6.04 -11.59 8.79
C ASP A 106 7.39 -12.02 9.35
N ASP A 107 7.56 -13.31 9.56
CA ASP A 107 8.83 -13.94 9.93
C ASP A 107 9.21 -14.94 8.81
N TYR A 108 10.38 -14.71 8.20
CA TYR A 108 10.94 -15.55 7.13
C TYR A 108 12.06 -16.44 7.72
N PHE A 109 11.73 -17.25 8.70
CA PHE A 109 12.62 -17.96 9.61
C PHE A 109 13.68 -18.85 8.93
N ASN A 110 13.46 -19.33 7.69
CA ASN A 110 14.42 -20.13 6.92
C ASN A 110 15.23 -19.30 5.91
N THR A 111 15.15 -17.97 5.98
CA THR A 111 15.88 -17.07 5.08
C THR A 111 17.19 -16.65 5.75
N ARG A 112 18.31 -17.02 5.13
CA ARG A 112 19.65 -16.57 5.55
C ARG A 112 20.10 -15.35 4.79
N ILE A 113 19.78 -15.26 3.49
CA ILE A 113 19.98 -14.12 2.60
C ILE A 113 18.65 -13.78 1.97
N GLY A 114 18.27 -12.51 1.99
CA GLY A 114 16.98 -11.98 1.58
C GLY A 114 16.24 -11.33 2.75
N LEU A 115 14.92 -11.19 2.61
CA LEU A 115 14.05 -10.62 3.64
C LEU A 115 13.89 -11.61 4.81
N THR A 116 14.20 -11.16 6.03
CA THR A 116 14.15 -11.99 7.24
C THR A 116 12.93 -11.69 8.11
N GLU A 117 12.54 -10.43 8.21
CA GLU A 117 11.35 -9.98 8.94
C GLU A 117 10.71 -8.79 8.24
N ALA A 118 9.38 -8.67 8.34
CA ALA A 118 8.67 -7.44 7.99
C ALA A 118 7.53 -7.17 8.97
N ARG A 119 7.27 -5.90 9.25
CA ARG A 119 6.18 -5.43 10.12
C ARG A 119 5.44 -4.32 9.41
N ASP A 120 4.14 -4.47 9.24
CA ASP A 120 3.24 -3.48 8.67
C ASP A 120 2.27 -2.97 9.75
N ARG A 121 2.14 -1.66 9.86
CA ARG A 121 1.22 -0.98 10.77
C ARG A 121 0.48 0.10 10.00
N SER A 122 -0.84 0.03 10.00
CA SER A 122 -1.68 1.03 9.35
C SER A 122 -2.73 1.56 10.32
N HIS A 123 -2.97 2.86 10.27
CA HIS A 123 -3.99 3.56 11.03
C HIS A 123 -4.78 4.43 10.07
N SER A 124 -6.10 4.28 10.06
CA SER A 124 -6.98 5.08 9.21
C SER A 124 -8.09 5.71 10.04
N LEU A 125 -8.41 6.93 9.68
CA LEU A 125 -9.56 7.68 10.18
C LEU A 125 -10.35 8.19 8.98
N ASP A 126 -11.65 7.91 8.94
CA ASP A 126 -12.57 8.36 7.92
C ASP A 126 -13.75 9.07 8.58
N VAL A 127 -14.14 10.19 8.04
CA VAL A 127 -15.27 11.00 8.47
C VAL A 127 -16.14 11.29 7.26
N SER A 128 -17.43 10.98 7.35
CA SER A 128 -18.43 11.32 6.34
C SER A 128 -19.57 12.06 7.01
N VAL A 129 -19.99 13.17 6.42
CA VAL A 129 -20.99 14.08 6.97
C VAL A 129 -21.97 14.48 5.88
N ARG A 130 -23.26 14.31 6.14
CA ARG A 130 -24.36 14.74 5.25
C ARG A 130 -25.29 15.70 6.00
N PRO A 131 -24.92 16.97 6.16
CA PRO A 131 -25.71 17.92 6.94
C PRO A 131 -27.08 18.19 6.36
N THR A 132 -27.22 18.01 5.06
CA THR A 132 -28.50 18.09 4.30
C THR A 132 -28.55 16.94 3.28
N GLU A 133 -29.72 16.67 2.73
CA GLU A 133 -29.92 15.61 1.72
C GLU A 133 -28.99 15.79 0.48
N ASN A 134 -28.66 17.04 0.18
CA ASN A 134 -27.92 17.40 -1.04
C ASN A 134 -26.47 17.83 -0.79
N LEU A 135 -25.94 17.71 0.43
CA LEU A 135 -24.57 18.11 0.76
C LEU A 135 -23.85 16.95 1.43
N SER A 136 -22.81 16.46 0.77
CA SER A 136 -21.91 15.44 1.29
C SER A 136 -20.51 16.03 1.51
N LEU A 137 -19.93 15.74 2.64
CA LEU A 137 -18.57 16.10 3.02
C LEU A 137 -17.86 14.83 3.46
N TYR A 138 -16.61 14.66 3.08
CA TYR A 138 -15.79 13.59 3.63
C TYR A 138 -14.37 14.07 3.91
N ALA A 139 -13.73 13.42 4.84
CA ALA A 139 -12.31 13.56 5.10
C ALA A 139 -11.75 12.20 5.51
N PHE A 140 -10.52 11.91 5.11
CA PHE A 140 -9.80 10.75 5.57
C PHE A 140 -8.33 11.06 5.84
N ALA A 141 -7.73 10.29 6.74
CA ALA A 141 -6.31 10.30 6.99
C ALA A 141 -5.83 8.87 7.24
N THR A 142 -4.74 8.48 6.58
CA THR A 142 -4.12 7.17 6.77
C THR A 142 -2.63 7.36 6.98
N ARG A 143 -2.09 6.65 7.97
CA ARG A 143 -0.65 6.48 8.15
C ARG A 143 -0.32 5.01 8.10
N GLN A 144 0.57 4.62 7.17
CA GLN A 144 1.15 3.30 7.10
C GLN A 144 2.64 3.38 7.37
N ARG A 145 3.16 2.42 8.12
CA ARG A 145 4.60 2.21 8.32
C ARG A 145 4.93 0.75 8.14
N ILE A 146 5.90 0.50 7.25
CA ILE A 146 6.48 -0.82 7.02
C ILE A 146 7.93 -0.77 7.46
N ASP A 147 8.29 -1.61 8.42
CA ASP A 147 9.66 -1.88 8.82
C ASP A 147 10.05 -3.26 8.28
N SER A 148 11.19 -3.38 7.62
CA SER A 148 11.68 -4.65 7.07
C SER A 148 13.17 -4.84 7.32
N ASP A 149 13.54 -6.07 7.66
CA ASP A 149 14.92 -6.49 7.92
C ASP A 149 15.34 -7.50 6.85
N GLN A 150 16.53 -7.31 6.29
CA GLN A 150 17.11 -8.20 5.31
C GLN A 150 18.58 -8.47 5.58
N ALA A 151 19.07 -9.59 5.11
CA ALA A 151 20.47 -9.94 5.15
C ALA A 151 20.99 -10.24 3.75
N GLY A 152 22.25 -9.96 3.50
CA GLY A 152 22.89 -10.21 2.22
C GLY A 152 24.36 -10.57 2.36
N SER A 153 25.02 -10.79 1.22
CA SER A 153 26.43 -11.11 1.15
C SER A 153 27.09 -10.49 -0.08
N ASP A 154 28.21 -9.83 0.14
CA ASP A 154 29.02 -9.23 -0.94
C ASP A 154 29.84 -10.26 -1.70
N ASN A 155 30.10 -11.43 -1.11
CA ASN A 155 31.03 -12.43 -1.63
C ASN A 155 30.40 -13.78 -1.97
N PHE A 156 29.11 -13.82 -2.27
CA PHE A 156 28.37 -15.07 -2.57
C PHE A 156 28.53 -16.15 -1.50
N SER A 157 28.74 -15.75 -0.24
CA SER A 157 28.96 -16.65 0.89
C SER A 157 27.89 -16.49 1.98
N THR A 158 28.26 -16.70 3.23
CA THR A 158 27.39 -16.42 4.38
C THR A 158 27.09 -14.93 4.50
N PRO A 159 25.97 -14.53 5.13
CA PRO A 159 25.62 -13.13 5.34
C PRO A 159 26.76 -12.34 5.98
N ASP A 160 27.10 -11.20 5.43
CA ASP A 160 28.13 -10.29 5.90
C ASP A 160 27.64 -8.84 6.05
N TRP A 161 26.39 -8.57 5.68
CA TRP A 161 25.68 -7.32 5.97
C TRP A 161 24.22 -7.57 6.35
N THR A 162 23.65 -6.64 7.11
CA THR A 162 22.22 -6.55 7.39
C THR A 162 21.71 -5.17 6.98
N GLY A 163 20.48 -5.10 6.51
CA GLY A 163 19.80 -3.87 6.14
C GLY A 163 18.46 -3.77 6.84
N HIS A 164 18.19 -2.59 7.37
CA HIS A 164 16.88 -2.21 7.90
C HIS A 164 16.29 -1.13 7.02
N GLN A 165 15.09 -1.39 6.49
CA GLN A 165 14.34 -0.41 5.71
C GLN A 165 13.07 -0.05 6.45
N ARG A 166 12.80 1.25 6.51
CA ARG A 166 11.57 1.81 7.07
C ARG A 166 10.90 2.67 6.03
N ASP A 167 9.70 2.29 5.62
CA ASP A 167 8.85 3.05 4.72
C ASP A 167 7.66 3.60 5.50
N GLN A 168 7.40 4.89 5.38
CA GLN A 168 6.23 5.57 5.93
C GLN A 168 5.46 6.24 4.80
N LEU A 169 4.15 6.03 4.80
CA LEU A 169 3.22 6.69 3.89
C LEU A 169 2.13 7.36 4.71
N ASP A 170 2.05 8.68 4.59
CA ASP A 170 0.99 9.52 5.14
C ASP A 170 0.10 10.00 3.99
N THR A 171 -1.19 9.72 4.07
CA THR A 171 -2.17 10.15 3.06
C THR A 171 -3.34 10.82 3.76
N PHE A 172 -3.80 11.93 3.24
CA PHE A 172 -5.05 12.54 3.67
C PHE A 172 -5.83 13.10 2.47
N GLY A 173 -7.13 13.17 2.63
CA GLY A 173 -7.99 13.76 1.62
C GLY A 173 -9.24 14.37 2.24
N VAL A 174 -9.81 15.31 1.52
CA VAL A 174 -11.08 15.94 1.85
C VAL A 174 -11.87 16.14 0.57
N GLY A 175 -13.18 16.02 0.67
CA GLY A 175 -14.06 16.30 -0.46
C GLY A 175 -15.37 16.90 -0.02
N ILE A 176 -15.98 17.60 -0.94
CA ILE A 176 -17.31 18.19 -0.84
C ILE A 176 -18.06 17.95 -2.13
N GLU A 177 -19.29 17.49 -2.01
CA GLU A 177 -20.22 17.34 -3.11
C GLU A 177 -21.54 18.00 -2.78
N ARG A 178 -22.02 18.83 -3.67
CA ARG A 178 -23.32 19.46 -3.61
C ARG A 178 -24.19 18.99 -4.78
N GLU A 179 -25.16 18.16 -4.49
CA GLU A 179 -26.18 17.73 -5.43
C GLU A 179 -27.25 18.83 -5.59
N ALA A 180 -27.82 18.91 -6.78
CA ALA A 180 -28.89 19.85 -7.10
C ALA A 180 -28.60 21.30 -6.64
N LEU A 181 -27.36 21.77 -6.88
CA LEU A 181 -27.00 23.18 -6.62
C LEU A 181 -27.90 24.13 -7.39
N LEU A 182 -28.21 23.77 -8.64
CA LEU A 182 -29.26 24.30 -9.50
C LEU A 182 -30.02 23.11 -10.07
N ASN A 183 -31.16 23.32 -10.72
CA ASN A 183 -31.94 22.23 -11.32
C ASN A 183 -31.07 21.35 -12.21
N GLY A 184 -30.78 20.13 -11.76
CA GLY A 184 -29.99 19.12 -12.47
C GLY A 184 -28.49 19.34 -12.48
N LEU A 185 -27.94 20.26 -11.65
CA LEU A 185 -26.49 20.50 -11.57
C LEU A 185 -25.94 20.02 -10.23
N ASP A 186 -25.04 19.04 -10.29
CA ASP A 186 -24.21 18.59 -9.18
C ASP A 186 -22.80 19.15 -9.35
N VAL A 187 -22.16 19.55 -8.27
CA VAL A 187 -20.77 20.04 -8.27
C VAL A 187 -20.01 19.46 -7.10
N GLY A 188 -18.72 19.26 -7.29
CA GLY A 188 -17.88 18.80 -6.20
C GLY A 188 -16.41 19.19 -6.36
N LEU A 189 -15.70 19.02 -5.27
CA LEU A 189 -14.28 19.26 -5.15
C LEU A 189 -13.66 18.15 -4.29
N ASP A 190 -12.58 17.57 -4.79
CA ASP A 190 -11.76 16.60 -4.08
C ASP A 190 -10.32 17.08 -3.99
N TYR A 191 -9.74 16.97 -2.82
CA TYR A 191 -8.33 17.21 -2.59
C TYR A 191 -7.69 16.03 -1.88
N GLY A 192 -6.58 15.53 -2.42
CA GLY A 192 -5.76 14.48 -1.84
C GLY A 192 -4.30 14.88 -1.76
N TYR A 193 -3.66 14.46 -0.68
CA TYR A 193 -2.22 14.61 -0.48
C TYR A 193 -1.63 13.33 0.05
N SER A 194 -0.46 12.94 -0.48
CA SER A 194 0.30 11.78 -0.04
C SER A 194 1.78 12.15 0.12
N TYR A 195 2.36 11.71 1.22
CA TYR A 195 3.77 11.87 1.53
C TYR A 195 4.37 10.52 1.89
N GLY A 196 5.36 10.08 1.11
CA GLY A 196 6.16 8.89 1.38
C GLY A 196 7.57 9.25 1.83
N ARG A 197 8.09 8.51 2.81
CA ARG A 197 9.47 8.58 3.26
C ARG A 197 10.01 7.18 3.46
N GLY A 198 11.11 6.84 2.76
CA GLY A 198 11.90 5.62 2.95
C GLY A 198 13.23 5.95 3.60
N VAL A 199 13.60 5.19 4.62
CA VAL A 199 14.91 5.25 5.29
C VAL A 199 15.56 3.88 5.19
N ILE A 200 16.81 3.85 4.72
CA ILE A 200 17.60 2.63 4.59
C ILE A 200 18.83 2.75 5.49
N GLU A 201 18.96 1.83 6.43
CA GLU A 201 20.09 1.70 7.33
C GLU A 201 20.79 0.37 7.04
N MET A 202 22.10 0.37 6.81
CA MET A 202 22.88 -0.83 6.55
C MET A 202 23.98 -0.99 7.60
N GLU A 203 24.07 -2.17 8.17
CA GLU A 203 25.18 -2.60 8.99
C GLU A 203 26.11 -3.47 8.14
N THR A 204 27.29 -2.97 7.88
CA THR A 204 28.35 -3.69 7.17
C THR A 204 29.60 -3.75 8.04
N ARG A 205 30.57 -4.60 7.68
CA ARG A 205 31.88 -4.63 8.33
C ARG A 205 32.68 -3.33 8.10
N ALA A 206 32.37 -2.59 7.04
CA ALA A 206 32.88 -1.25 6.78
C ALA A 206 31.83 -0.22 7.23
N ASN A 207 32.23 0.83 7.95
CA ASN A 207 31.35 1.93 8.34
C ASN A 207 30.80 2.60 7.07
N ALA A 208 29.60 2.22 6.66
CA ALA A 208 28.91 2.88 5.56
C ALA A 208 28.31 4.20 6.06
N ALA A 209 28.41 5.25 5.25
CA ALA A 209 27.66 6.47 5.49
C ALA A 209 26.13 6.18 5.38
N PRO A 210 25.28 6.84 6.19
CA PRO A 210 23.85 6.65 6.07
C PRO A 210 23.35 7.07 4.69
N PHE A 211 22.44 6.29 4.13
CA PHE A 211 21.81 6.63 2.86
C PHE A 211 20.89 7.85 3.03
N PRO A 212 20.80 8.72 2.02
CA PRO A 212 19.78 9.77 2.01
C PRO A 212 18.36 9.19 2.03
N ASP A 213 17.43 9.92 2.64
CA ASP A 213 16.02 9.51 2.64
C ASP A 213 15.45 9.48 1.21
N LEU A 214 14.71 8.43 0.90
CA LEU A 214 13.79 8.40 -0.25
C LEU A 214 12.54 9.20 0.09
N LYS A 215 12.09 10.08 -0.80
CA LYS A 215 10.93 10.94 -0.54
C LYS A 215 10.01 11.01 -1.75
N THR A 216 8.71 10.97 -1.49
CA THR A 216 7.68 11.21 -2.51
C THR A 216 6.62 12.16 -1.97
N HIS A 217 6.15 13.05 -2.82
CA HIS A 217 5.05 13.97 -2.53
C HIS A 217 4.09 13.95 -3.72
N LEU A 218 2.83 13.68 -3.45
CA LEU A 218 1.75 13.76 -4.43
C LEU A 218 0.65 14.65 -3.88
N SER A 219 0.21 15.63 -4.65
CA SER A 219 -1.01 16.37 -4.36
C SER A 219 -1.90 16.41 -5.60
N ARG A 220 -3.19 16.18 -5.40
CA ARG A 220 -4.20 16.22 -6.45
C ARG A 220 -5.39 17.02 -5.98
N LEU A 221 -5.82 17.95 -6.82
CA LEU A 221 -7.07 18.68 -6.69
C LEU A 221 -7.92 18.37 -7.90
N GLU A 222 -9.18 18.03 -7.69
CA GLU A 222 -10.14 17.82 -8.75
C GLU A 222 -11.42 18.59 -8.46
N LEU A 223 -11.91 19.31 -9.48
CA LEU A 223 -13.20 19.97 -9.51
C LEU A 223 -14.06 19.24 -10.52
N PHE A 224 -15.28 18.94 -10.19
CA PHE A 224 -16.20 18.30 -11.12
C PHE A 224 -17.59 18.96 -11.08
N ALA A 225 -18.27 18.88 -12.21
CA ALA A 225 -19.65 19.27 -12.37
C ALA A 225 -20.37 18.25 -13.24
N ARG A 226 -21.57 17.88 -12.87
CA ARG A 226 -22.46 17.01 -13.65
C ARG A 226 -23.79 17.71 -13.84
N TYR A 227 -24.21 17.86 -15.09
CA TYR A 227 -25.47 18.49 -15.44
C TYR A 227 -26.39 17.50 -16.11
N GLN A 228 -27.57 17.25 -15.51
CA GLN A 228 -28.62 16.44 -16.07
C GLN A 228 -29.45 17.31 -17.05
N TRP A 229 -29.16 17.17 -18.33
CA TRP A 229 -29.84 17.93 -19.37
C TRP A 229 -31.28 17.46 -19.62
N SER A 230 -31.49 16.13 -19.62
CA SER A 230 -32.78 15.47 -19.75
C SER A 230 -32.68 14.08 -19.05
N GLU A 231 -33.82 13.39 -18.87
CA GLU A 231 -33.82 12.07 -18.23
C GLU A 231 -32.75 11.10 -18.78
N PRO A 232 -32.59 10.95 -20.13
CA PRO A 232 -31.58 10.05 -20.66
C PRO A 232 -30.19 10.68 -20.82
N LEU A 233 -30.00 11.99 -20.67
CA LEU A 233 -28.78 12.68 -21.10
C LEU A 233 -28.16 13.52 -19.99
N SER A 234 -26.89 13.22 -19.64
CA SER A 234 -26.10 14.02 -18.73
C SER A 234 -24.74 14.42 -19.30
N LEU A 235 -24.30 15.62 -18.95
CA LEU A 235 -23.01 16.21 -19.31
C LEU A 235 -22.14 16.27 -18.05
N GLY A 236 -20.94 15.71 -18.10
CA GLY A 236 -19.92 15.80 -17.05
C GLY A 236 -18.75 16.67 -17.50
N LEU A 237 -18.27 17.49 -16.58
CA LEU A 237 -17.04 18.28 -16.71
C LEU A 237 -16.16 17.97 -15.51
N SER A 238 -14.89 17.71 -15.72
CA SER A 238 -13.92 17.73 -14.63
C SER A 238 -12.66 18.48 -15.03
N TYR A 239 -12.03 19.09 -14.02
CA TYR A 239 -10.75 19.75 -14.14
C TYR A 239 -9.88 19.37 -12.94
N GLY A 240 -8.67 18.89 -13.23
CA GLY A 240 -7.76 18.46 -12.19
C GLY A 240 -6.37 19.05 -12.33
N VAL A 241 -5.72 19.19 -11.17
CA VAL A 241 -4.31 19.55 -11.06
C VAL A 241 -3.61 18.52 -10.21
N GLU A 242 -2.57 17.92 -10.75
CA GLU A 242 -1.73 16.97 -10.03
C GLU A 242 -0.29 17.46 -10.00
N ARG A 243 0.33 17.37 -8.83
CA ARG A 243 1.75 17.68 -8.64
C ARG A 243 2.43 16.50 -7.96
N TYR A 244 3.49 16.04 -8.58
CA TYR A 244 4.32 14.96 -8.07
C TYR A 244 5.77 15.41 -7.95
N ARG A 245 6.44 15.00 -6.88
CA ARG A 245 7.88 15.17 -6.68
C ARG A 245 8.40 13.96 -5.94
N SER A 246 9.54 13.44 -6.41
CA SER A 246 10.29 12.43 -5.68
C SER A 246 11.75 12.86 -5.52
N ALA A 247 12.44 12.23 -4.60
CA ALA A 247 13.89 12.25 -4.43
C ALA A 247 14.32 10.82 -4.15
N ASP A 248 15.16 10.28 -5.03
CA ASP A 248 15.67 8.92 -4.97
C ASP A 248 17.17 8.94 -5.30
N PHE A 249 17.98 8.74 -4.29
CA PHE A 249 19.43 8.79 -4.45
C PHE A 249 19.98 7.68 -5.37
N PHE A 250 19.26 6.56 -5.55
CA PHE A 250 19.63 5.53 -6.53
C PHE A 250 19.50 6.00 -7.97
N ILE A 251 18.71 7.04 -8.22
CA ILE A 251 18.48 7.63 -9.54
C ILE A 251 19.22 8.98 -9.65
N ASP A 252 19.03 9.87 -8.65
CA ASP A 252 19.48 11.26 -8.72
C ASP A 252 21.00 11.44 -8.69
N THR A 253 21.73 10.47 -8.15
CA THR A 253 23.19 10.52 -8.03
C THR A 253 23.93 9.66 -9.06
N VAL A 254 23.19 8.99 -9.95
CA VAL A 254 23.76 8.07 -10.92
C VAL A 254 23.96 8.80 -12.26
N ALA A 255 25.22 9.05 -12.64
CA ALA A 255 25.60 9.47 -13.97
C ALA A 255 25.91 8.23 -14.86
N PRO A 256 25.91 8.36 -16.19
CA PRO A 256 26.17 7.22 -17.08
C PRO A 256 27.48 6.47 -16.81
N ASP A 257 28.46 7.13 -16.20
CA ASP A 257 29.79 6.64 -15.88
C ASP A 257 30.07 6.47 -14.39
N THR A 258 29.05 6.56 -13.53
CA THR A 258 29.17 6.43 -12.06
C THR A 258 29.73 5.07 -11.64
N VAL A 259 29.37 4.01 -12.36
CA VAL A 259 29.86 2.65 -12.10
C VAL A 259 30.73 2.19 -13.27
N ALA A 260 31.97 1.83 -12.96
CA ALA A 260 32.92 1.36 -13.98
C ALA A 260 32.37 0.13 -14.73
N ASN A 261 32.42 0.13 -16.04
CA ASN A 261 31.94 -0.93 -16.94
C ASN A 261 30.40 -1.16 -16.93
N LEU A 262 29.64 -0.24 -16.37
CA LEU A 262 28.19 -0.24 -16.42
C LEU A 262 27.70 1.07 -17.05
N LEU A 263 26.97 0.97 -18.15
CA LEU A 263 26.26 2.12 -18.70
C LEU A 263 24.93 2.28 -17.95
N ALA A 264 24.88 3.24 -17.04
CA ALA A 264 23.65 3.61 -16.36
C ALA A 264 22.88 4.64 -17.19
N SER A 265 21.57 4.48 -17.32
CA SER A 265 20.73 5.53 -17.88
C SER A 265 20.59 6.62 -16.83
N GLY A 266 21.28 7.75 -17.04
CA GLY A 266 21.15 8.93 -16.17
C GLY A 266 19.70 9.42 -16.18
N GLN A 267 18.97 9.13 -15.11
CA GLN A 267 17.61 9.58 -14.89
C GLN A 267 17.59 10.48 -13.65
N GLN A 268 16.66 11.39 -13.62
CA GLN A 268 16.35 12.17 -12.43
C GLN A 268 15.03 11.69 -11.84
N SER A 269 14.88 11.79 -10.54
CA SER A 269 13.63 11.50 -9.86
C SER A 269 12.48 12.27 -10.48
N PRO A 270 11.35 11.64 -10.75
CA PRO A 270 10.22 12.27 -11.41
C PRO A 270 9.72 13.49 -10.65
N ARG A 271 9.53 14.58 -11.39
CA ARG A 271 8.93 15.82 -10.91
C ARG A 271 8.07 16.40 -12.01
N TYR A 272 6.75 16.46 -11.75
CA TYR A 272 5.84 17.04 -12.73
C TYR A 272 4.70 17.82 -12.08
N SER A 273 4.08 18.67 -12.86
CA SER A 273 2.80 19.30 -12.58
C SER A 273 1.94 19.17 -13.83
N VAL A 274 0.82 18.49 -13.70
CA VAL A 274 -0.11 18.20 -14.80
C VAL A 274 -1.45 18.87 -14.50
N GLN A 275 -2.04 19.45 -15.53
CA GLN A 275 -3.43 19.89 -15.53
C GLN A 275 -4.18 19.07 -16.56
N PHE A 276 -5.37 18.62 -16.22
CA PHE A 276 -6.20 17.84 -17.14
C PHE A 276 -7.63 18.33 -17.06
N GLY A 277 -8.29 18.28 -18.19
CA GLY A 277 -9.71 18.55 -18.33
C GLY A 277 -10.40 17.40 -19.03
N GLN A 278 -11.57 17.02 -18.57
CA GLN A 278 -12.39 15.99 -19.18
C GLN A 278 -13.81 16.51 -19.39
N VAL A 279 -14.36 16.20 -20.56
CA VAL A 279 -15.77 16.38 -20.88
C VAL A 279 -16.35 15.02 -21.17
N SER A 280 -17.47 14.68 -20.56
CA SER A 280 -18.17 13.42 -20.77
C SER A 280 -19.64 13.68 -21.11
N LEU A 281 -20.18 12.90 -22.05
CA LEU A 281 -21.59 12.86 -22.38
C LEU A 281 -22.08 11.44 -22.10
N THR A 282 -23.07 11.31 -21.23
CA THR A 282 -23.65 10.01 -20.89
C THR A 282 -25.11 9.98 -21.37
N TYR A 283 -25.42 8.96 -22.13
CA TYR A 283 -26.80 8.68 -22.59
C TYR A 283 -27.25 7.33 -22.04
N GLN A 284 -28.37 7.30 -21.36
CA GLN A 284 -28.95 6.09 -20.79
C GLN A 284 -30.02 5.55 -21.77
N PHE A 285 -29.80 4.35 -22.29
CA PHE A 285 -30.76 3.61 -23.09
C PHE A 285 -31.75 2.88 -22.18
N TRP A 286 -33.01 2.85 -22.59
CA TRP A 286 -34.09 2.12 -21.89
C TRP A 286 -34.10 0.65 -22.33
#